data_6a41f4b591473f2bb310245d3fc08740
#
_entry.id   6a41f4b591473f2bb310245d3fc08740
#
_cell.length_a   1.000
_cell.length_b   1.000
_cell.length_c   1.000
_cell.angle_alpha   90.00
_cell.angle_beta   90.00
_cell.angle_gamma   90.00
#
_symmetry.space_group_name_H-M   'P 1'
#
loop_
_entity.id
_entity.type
_entity.pdbx_description
1 polymer ?
#
loop_
_entity_poly.entity_id
_entity_poly.type
_entity_poly.pdbx_seq_one_letter_code
_entity_poly.pdbx_strand_id
1 'polypeptide(L)'
;ECHCGKYKRIRYKGKICDRCGVEVTKAKVRRERMGHIELAAPVSHIWYFKGIPSRIGLMLDISPRLLEKVLYFASYIVTDPGLTPLDKKQLLTEKEYREMRDRYGDEFEAAMGAEAVQTLLKEIDLDQLSAELTAEVEKSSGQKRVRILKRLEVVEAFRISGNRPEWMIMDVLPVLPPDLRPMVQLDGGRFATSDLNDLYRRVINRNNRLRRLLELGAPDIIVRNEKRMLQEAVDSL
;
A
#
# COMPACT_ATOMS: atom_id res chain seq x y z
N GLU A 1 4.86 -34.63 6.64
CA GLU A 1 5.85 -35.08 5.65
C GLU A 1 6.22 -33.96 4.70
N CYS A 2 7.34 -34.09 3.99
CA CYS A 2 7.71 -33.19 2.90
C CYS A 2 6.88 -33.49 1.63
N HIS A 3 6.92 -32.61 0.63
CA HIS A 3 6.13 -32.78 -0.60
C HIS A 3 6.52 -34.01 -1.41
N CYS A 4 7.83 -34.30 -1.56
CA CYS A 4 8.32 -35.45 -2.34
C CYS A 4 8.25 -36.79 -1.61
N GLY A 5 7.87 -36.82 -0.33
CA GLY A 5 7.76 -38.00 0.48
C GLY A 5 9.07 -38.62 0.99
N LYS A 6 10.21 -37.96 0.79
CA LYS A 6 11.53 -38.42 1.28
C LYS A 6 11.57 -38.50 2.81
N TYR A 7 11.00 -37.54 3.48
CA TYR A 7 10.92 -37.46 4.95
C TYR A 7 9.46 -37.53 5.41
N LYS A 8 9.06 -38.61 6.05
CA LYS A 8 7.65 -38.89 6.44
C LYS A 8 7.42 -39.06 7.93
N ARG A 9 8.46 -39.10 8.76
CA ARG A 9 8.31 -39.46 10.19
C ARG A 9 8.57 -38.27 11.10
N ILE A 10 7.99 -38.34 12.30
CA ILE A 10 8.11 -37.29 13.35
C ILE A 10 9.54 -36.97 13.74
N ARG A 11 10.47 -37.95 13.63
CA ARG A 11 11.90 -37.75 13.89
C ARG A 11 12.55 -36.68 13.00
N TYR A 12 11.94 -36.38 11.85
CA TYR A 12 12.41 -35.37 10.91
C TYR A 12 11.74 -34.01 11.11
N LYS A 13 10.94 -33.82 12.19
CA LYS A 13 10.26 -32.56 12.49
C LYS A 13 11.23 -31.37 12.45
N GLY A 14 10.87 -30.35 11.73
CA GLY A 14 11.68 -29.14 11.56
C GLY A 14 12.75 -29.23 10.49
N LYS A 15 12.96 -30.39 9.87
CA LYS A 15 13.91 -30.56 8.79
C LYS A 15 13.35 -30.01 7.46
N ILE A 16 14.14 -29.19 6.79
CA ILE A 16 13.83 -28.77 5.41
C ILE A 16 14.34 -29.83 4.46
N CYS A 17 13.49 -30.31 3.57
CA CYS A 17 13.84 -31.33 2.60
C CYS A 17 14.84 -30.79 1.57
N ASP A 18 15.98 -31.44 1.43
CA ASP A 18 17.02 -31.11 0.48
C ASP A 18 16.60 -31.33 -0.99
N ARG A 19 15.55 -32.13 -1.23
CA ARG A 19 15.03 -32.44 -2.56
C ARG A 19 13.90 -31.52 -3.01
N CYS A 20 12.91 -31.24 -2.14
CA CYS A 20 11.73 -30.46 -2.49
C CYS A 20 11.61 -29.13 -1.75
N GLY A 21 12.52 -28.82 -0.81
CA GLY A 21 12.55 -27.58 -0.04
C GLY A 21 11.44 -27.41 0.99
N VAL A 22 10.55 -28.39 1.17
CA VAL A 22 9.43 -28.32 2.09
C VAL A 22 9.85 -28.75 3.50
N GLU A 23 9.49 -27.95 4.50
CA GLU A 23 9.72 -28.26 5.92
C GLU A 23 8.78 -29.39 6.39
N VAL A 24 9.34 -30.34 7.13
CA VAL A 24 8.56 -31.42 7.77
C VAL A 24 7.92 -30.88 9.04
N THR A 25 6.63 -30.67 9.00
CA THR A 25 5.86 -30.09 10.11
C THR A 25 4.41 -30.61 10.09
N LYS A 26 3.61 -30.18 11.06
CA LYS A 26 2.19 -30.54 11.13
C LYS A 26 1.43 -29.92 9.96
N ALA A 27 0.47 -30.65 9.38
CA ALA A 27 -0.39 -30.17 8.30
C ALA A 27 -1.14 -28.86 8.66
N LYS A 28 -1.43 -28.64 9.95
CA LYS A 28 -2.11 -27.47 10.48
C LYS A 28 -1.43 -26.13 10.09
N VAL A 29 -0.09 -26.14 9.93
CA VAL A 29 0.66 -24.92 9.55
C VAL A 29 0.23 -24.37 8.20
N ARG A 30 -0.30 -25.17 7.30
CA ARG A 30 -0.82 -24.73 5.99
C ARG A 30 -2.07 -23.86 6.10
N ARG A 31 -2.72 -23.85 7.27
CA ARG A 31 -3.87 -22.98 7.60
C ARG A 31 -3.48 -21.76 8.42
N GLU A 32 -2.31 -21.78 9.04
CA GLU A 32 -1.88 -20.79 10.03
C GLU A 32 -0.74 -19.89 9.52
N ARG A 33 0.22 -20.46 8.77
CA ARG A 33 1.37 -19.70 8.30
C ARG A 33 1.01 -18.85 7.10
N MET A 34 1.24 -17.54 7.24
CA MET A 34 1.10 -16.58 6.16
C MET A 34 2.43 -16.44 5.40
N GLY A 35 2.33 -16.25 4.09
CA GLY A 35 3.43 -15.76 3.29
C GLY A 35 3.40 -14.24 3.15
N HIS A 36 4.34 -13.69 2.39
CA HIS A 36 4.37 -12.27 2.05
C HIS A 36 4.95 -12.05 0.66
N ILE A 37 4.59 -10.92 0.06
CA ILE A 37 5.14 -10.44 -1.21
C ILE A 37 5.79 -9.09 -0.93
N GLU A 38 7.11 -8.99 -1.09
CA GLU A 38 7.83 -7.72 -1.05
C GLU A 38 7.53 -6.94 -2.32
N LEU A 39 6.90 -5.79 -2.18
CA LEU A 39 6.47 -4.97 -3.30
C LEU A 39 7.63 -4.14 -3.85
N ALA A 40 7.73 -4.05 -5.16
CA ALA A 40 8.74 -3.23 -5.84
C ALA A 40 8.48 -1.72 -5.72
N ALA A 41 7.23 -1.35 -5.43
CA ALA A 41 6.81 0.00 -5.08
C ALA A 41 5.70 -0.06 -4.03
N PRO A 42 5.61 0.92 -3.12
CA PRO A 42 4.53 0.98 -2.14
C PRO A 42 3.16 1.03 -2.79
N VAL A 43 2.16 0.42 -2.15
CA VAL A 43 0.76 0.48 -2.56
C VAL A 43 -0.13 0.93 -1.40
N SER A 44 -1.17 1.67 -1.70
CA SER A 44 -2.16 2.08 -0.71
C SER A 44 -3.11 0.92 -0.38
N HIS A 45 -3.40 0.74 0.90
CA HIS A 45 -4.43 -0.20 1.32
C HIS A 45 -5.81 0.37 1.01
N ILE A 46 -6.60 -0.36 0.22
CA ILE A 46 -7.90 0.09 -0.28
C ILE A 46 -8.90 0.42 0.83
N TRP A 47 -8.88 -0.28 1.96
CA TRP A 47 -9.78 -0.01 3.07
C TRP A 47 -9.58 1.36 3.70
N TYR A 48 -8.33 1.83 3.76
CA TYR A 48 -8.00 3.14 4.32
C TYR A 48 -8.14 4.28 3.31
N PHE A 49 -8.15 3.95 2.03
CA PHE A 49 -8.37 4.92 0.95
C PHE A 49 -9.85 5.01 0.55
N LYS A 50 -10.49 3.90 0.12
CA LYS A 50 -11.90 3.89 -0.36
C LYS A 50 -12.93 3.67 0.73
N GLY A 51 -12.51 3.47 1.98
CA GLY A 51 -13.44 3.46 3.13
C GLY A 51 -14.20 4.78 3.26
N ILE A 52 -15.37 4.72 3.85
CA ILE A 52 -16.20 5.91 4.13
C ILE A 52 -16.29 6.11 5.65
N PRO A 53 -15.65 7.14 6.20
CA PRO A 53 -14.78 8.14 5.55
C PRO A 53 -13.37 7.57 5.22
N SER A 54 -12.70 8.15 4.21
CA SER A 54 -11.30 7.81 3.90
C SER A 54 -10.37 8.17 5.05
N ARG A 55 -9.71 7.18 5.64
CA ARG A 55 -8.79 7.40 6.77
C ARG A 55 -7.56 8.18 6.34
N ILE A 56 -6.99 7.84 5.19
CA ILE A 56 -5.86 8.57 4.60
C ILE A 56 -6.27 10.02 4.28
N GLY A 57 -7.45 10.19 3.69
CA GLY A 57 -7.99 11.52 3.37
C GLY A 57 -8.19 12.39 4.60
N LEU A 58 -8.72 11.85 5.71
CA LEU A 58 -8.88 12.57 6.98
C LEU A 58 -7.53 12.91 7.62
N MET A 59 -6.57 11.98 7.59
CA MET A 59 -5.24 12.19 8.16
C MET A 59 -4.50 13.33 7.45
N LEU A 60 -4.50 13.33 6.12
CA LEU A 60 -3.81 14.33 5.30
C LEU A 60 -4.63 15.60 5.04
N ASP A 61 -5.91 15.61 5.40
CA ASP A 61 -6.87 16.67 5.03
C ASP A 61 -6.98 16.87 3.51
N ILE A 62 -7.04 15.77 2.78
CA ILE A 62 -7.18 15.74 1.33
C ILE A 62 -8.49 15.05 0.99
N SER A 63 -9.25 15.61 0.05
CA SER A 63 -10.49 14.97 -0.41
C SER A 63 -10.20 13.64 -1.11
N PRO A 64 -11.08 12.62 -0.99
CA PRO A 64 -10.89 11.33 -1.64
C PRO A 64 -10.70 11.42 -3.15
N ARG A 65 -11.37 12.38 -3.82
CA ARG A 65 -11.24 12.61 -5.27
C ARG A 65 -9.84 13.09 -5.67
N LEU A 66 -9.24 13.96 -4.85
CA LEU A 66 -7.89 14.45 -5.09
C LEU A 66 -6.86 13.36 -4.77
N LEU A 67 -7.07 12.63 -3.69
CA LEU A 67 -6.21 11.51 -3.30
C LEU A 67 -6.21 10.40 -4.36
N GLU A 68 -7.36 10.10 -4.97
CA GLU A 68 -7.47 9.15 -6.08
C GLU A 68 -6.59 9.55 -7.28
N LYS A 69 -6.58 10.83 -7.65
CA LYS A 69 -5.73 11.32 -8.73
C LYS A 69 -4.25 11.10 -8.46
N VAL A 70 -3.82 11.24 -7.23
CA VAL A 70 -2.43 11.00 -6.83
C VAL A 70 -2.10 9.50 -6.83
N LEU A 71 -2.93 8.69 -6.18
CA LEU A 71 -2.68 7.25 -6.04
C LEU A 71 -2.68 6.49 -7.38
N TYR A 72 -3.49 6.93 -8.33
CA TYR A 72 -3.58 6.31 -9.67
C TYR A 72 -2.80 7.05 -10.76
N PHE A 73 -1.82 7.85 -10.36
CA PHE A 73 -0.84 8.49 -11.27
C PHE A 73 -1.44 9.46 -12.29
N ALA A 74 -2.55 10.12 -11.96
CA ALA A 74 -3.17 11.16 -12.77
C ALA A 74 -2.63 12.57 -12.48
N SER A 75 -2.14 12.82 -11.27
CA SER A 75 -1.61 14.12 -10.85
C SER A 75 -0.44 13.95 -9.89
N TYR A 76 0.48 14.92 -9.91
CA TYR A 76 1.51 15.06 -8.89
C TYR A 76 0.93 15.67 -7.61
N ILE A 77 1.56 15.40 -6.48
CA ILE A 77 1.32 16.08 -5.22
C ILE A 77 2.64 16.65 -4.70
N VAL A 78 2.61 17.89 -4.27
CA VAL A 78 3.80 18.55 -3.69
C VAL A 78 4.05 17.97 -2.30
N THR A 79 5.18 17.31 -2.13
CA THR A 79 5.63 16.75 -0.85
C THR A 79 6.43 17.76 -0.06
N ASP A 80 7.30 18.50 -0.72
CA ASP A 80 8.05 19.62 -0.15
C ASP A 80 8.00 20.83 -1.10
N PRO A 81 7.39 21.96 -0.71
CA PRO A 81 7.34 23.15 -1.55
C PRO A 81 8.66 23.93 -1.60
N GLY A 82 9.59 23.68 -0.68
CA GLY A 82 10.84 24.44 -0.58
C GLY A 82 10.59 25.96 -0.48
N LEU A 83 11.36 26.75 -1.23
CA LEU A 83 11.21 28.22 -1.30
C LEU A 83 10.32 28.67 -2.47
N THR A 84 9.59 27.78 -3.09
CA THR A 84 8.71 28.08 -4.21
C THR A 84 7.34 28.59 -3.74
N PRO A 85 6.54 29.24 -4.61
CA PRO A 85 5.20 29.70 -4.28
C PRO A 85 4.15 28.58 -4.21
N LEU A 86 4.57 27.31 -4.25
CA LEU A 86 3.69 26.15 -4.14
C LEU A 86 3.29 25.89 -2.69
N ASP A 87 2.09 25.37 -2.52
CA ASP A 87 1.64 24.90 -1.22
C ASP A 87 1.96 23.41 -1.04
N LYS A 88 2.28 23.02 0.19
CA LYS A 88 2.41 21.60 0.55
C LYS A 88 1.08 20.89 0.31
N LYS A 89 1.12 19.70 -0.27
CA LYS A 89 -0.05 18.90 -0.69
C LYS A 89 -0.84 19.48 -1.87
N GLN A 90 -0.34 20.53 -2.54
CA GLN A 90 -0.95 21.01 -3.77
C GLN A 90 -0.83 19.95 -4.87
N LEU A 91 -1.91 19.74 -5.62
CA LEU A 91 -1.88 18.89 -6.80
C LEU A 91 -1.43 19.68 -8.02
N LEU A 92 -0.59 19.03 -8.83
CA LEU A 92 -0.12 19.57 -10.10
C LEU A 92 -0.46 18.60 -11.22
N THR A 93 -0.94 19.13 -12.33
CA THR A 93 -1.03 18.37 -13.58
C THR A 93 0.37 18.17 -14.16
N GLU A 94 0.52 17.25 -15.11
CA GLU A 94 1.80 17.02 -15.81
C GLU A 94 2.35 18.30 -16.42
N LYS A 95 1.48 19.15 -16.98
CA LYS A 95 1.87 20.44 -17.58
C LYS A 95 2.38 21.41 -16.52
N GLU A 96 1.63 21.63 -15.46
CA GLU A 96 2.00 22.49 -14.35
C GLU A 96 3.30 22.03 -13.69
N TYR A 97 3.47 20.71 -13.50
CA TYR A 97 4.70 20.15 -12.95
C TYR A 97 5.90 20.48 -13.83
N ARG A 98 5.81 20.32 -15.15
CA ARG A 98 6.90 20.68 -16.07
C ARG A 98 7.21 22.19 -16.05
N GLU A 99 6.18 23.04 -16.10
CA GLU A 99 6.33 24.49 -16.01
C GLU A 99 7.03 24.91 -14.70
N MET A 100 6.68 24.27 -13.59
CA MET A 100 7.31 24.54 -12.29
C MET A 100 8.74 24.01 -12.22
N ARG A 101 9.02 22.85 -12.81
CA ARG A 101 10.40 22.33 -12.94
C ARG A 101 11.27 23.20 -13.80
N ASP A 102 10.78 23.71 -14.92
CA ASP A 102 11.51 24.62 -15.79
C ASP A 102 11.85 25.94 -15.08
N ARG A 103 10.97 26.40 -14.19
CA ARG A 103 11.11 27.67 -13.48
C ARG A 103 11.92 27.58 -12.19
N TYR A 104 11.76 26.52 -11.42
CA TYR A 104 12.34 26.37 -10.08
C TYR A 104 13.31 25.19 -9.95
N GLY A 105 13.45 24.35 -10.98
CA GLY A 105 14.36 23.20 -10.95
C GLY A 105 14.04 22.26 -9.78
N ASP A 106 15.06 21.96 -8.98
CA ASP A 106 14.97 21.03 -7.84
C ASP A 106 14.67 21.73 -6.49
N GLU A 107 14.20 22.99 -6.52
CA GLU A 107 13.85 23.72 -5.29
C GLU A 107 12.59 23.21 -4.60
N PHE A 108 11.81 22.36 -5.23
CA PHE A 108 10.63 21.69 -4.65
C PHE A 108 10.62 20.22 -4.99
N GLU A 109 9.91 19.45 -4.16
CA GLU A 109 9.67 18.03 -4.41
C GLU A 109 8.18 17.77 -4.65
N ALA A 110 7.88 17.03 -5.69
CA ALA A 110 6.55 16.53 -6.00
C ALA A 110 6.64 15.11 -6.60
N ALA A 111 5.70 14.27 -6.26
CA ALA A 111 5.69 12.87 -6.70
C ALA A 111 4.26 12.38 -6.93
N MET A 112 4.13 11.19 -7.47
CA MET A 112 2.86 10.49 -7.73
C MET A 112 2.80 9.18 -6.97
N GLY A 113 1.59 8.65 -6.84
CA GLY A 113 1.32 7.32 -6.32
C GLY A 113 1.38 7.21 -4.80
N ALA A 114 1.30 5.97 -4.33
CA ALA A 114 1.29 5.68 -2.90
C ALA A 114 2.59 6.08 -2.17
N GLU A 115 3.70 6.11 -2.87
CA GLU A 115 4.99 6.55 -2.33
C GLU A 115 4.96 8.02 -1.88
N ALA A 116 4.37 8.90 -2.70
CA ALA A 116 4.18 10.31 -2.33
C ALA A 116 3.28 10.46 -1.10
N VAL A 117 2.21 9.70 -1.05
CA VAL A 117 1.28 9.68 0.10
C VAL A 117 1.99 9.15 1.35
N GLN A 118 2.80 8.11 1.23
CA GLN A 118 3.60 7.56 2.32
C GLN A 118 4.57 8.60 2.89
N THR A 119 5.25 9.36 2.03
CA THR A 119 6.15 10.44 2.44
C THR A 119 5.41 11.48 3.28
N LEU A 120 4.24 11.94 2.82
CA LEU A 120 3.42 12.91 3.55
C LEU A 120 2.92 12.35 4.89
N LEU A 121 2.57 11.07 4.96
CA LEU A 121 2.11 10.43 6.19
C LEU A 121 3.26 10.25 7.21
N LYS A 122 4.47 9.97 6.77
CA LYS A 122 5.66 9.84 7.64
C LYS A 122 6.01 11.12 8.38
N GLU A 123 5.75 12.27 7.77
CA GLU A 123 6.06 13.59 8.33
C GLU A 123 5.07 14.05 9.40
N ILE A 124 3.96 13.35 9.59
CA ILE A 124 2.94 13.75 10.57
C ILE A 124 3.43 13.52 11.99
N ASP A 125 3.50 14.58 12.78
CA ASP A 125 3.58 14.53 14.23
C ASP A 125 2.17 14.43 14.80
N LEU A 126 1.81 13.28 15.35
CA LEU A 126 0.47 13.00 15.86
C LEU A 126 0.12 13.84 17.09
N ASP A 127 1.10 14.12 17.97
CA ASP A 127 0.85 14.92 19.17
C ASP A 127 0.61 16.37 18.82
N GLN A 128 1.41 16.95 17.93
CA GLN A 128 1.23 18.30 17.42
C GLN A 128 -0.12 18.43 16.69
N LEU A 129 -0.41 17.50 15.77
CA LEU A 129 -1.66 17.53 15.00
C LEU A 129 -2.90 17.40 15.90
N SER A 130 -2.83 16.56 16.93
CA SER A 130 -3.90 16.43 17.93
C SER A 130 -4.15 17.75 18.68
N ALA A 131 -3.09 18.41 19.13
CA ALA A 131 -3.19 19.69 19.81
C ALA A 131 -3.79 20.80 18.91
N GLU A 132 -3.32 20.87 17.66
CA GLU A 132 -3.83 21.85 16.66
C GLU A 132 -5.32 21.64 16.38
N LEU A 133 -5.74 20.39 16.14
CA LEU A 133 -7.14 20.06 15.87
C LEU A 133 -8.04 20.32 17.09
N THR A 134 -7.57 20.03 18.28
CA THR A 134 -8.31 20.31 19.53
C THR A 134 -8.56 21.81 19.69
N ALA A 135 -7.54 22.64 19.48
CA ALA A 135 -7.67 24.09 19.53
C ALA A 135 -8.58 24.63 18.41
N GLU A 136 -8.58 24.01 17.24
CA GLU A 136 -9.46 24.40 16.13
C GLU A 136 -10.92 24.02 16.38
N VAL A 137 -11.20 22.91 17.05
CA VAL A 137 -12.56 22.51 17.46
C VAL A 137 -13.21 23.57 18.35
N GLU A 138 -12.46 24.15 19.30
CA GLU A 138 -12.98 25.19 20.20
C GLU A 138 -13.38 26.45 19.46
N LYS A 139 -12.68 26.79 18.39
CA LYS A 139 -12.90 28.01 17.58
C LYS A 139 -13.89 27.80 16.43
N SER A 140 -14.34 26.57 16.21
CA SER A 140 -15.16 26.21 15.04
C SER A 140 -16.60 25.87 15.44
N SER A 141 -17.55 26.08 14.52
CA SER A 141 -18.96 25.75 14.68
C SER A 141 -19.55 25.09 13.43
N GLY A 142 -20.71 24.48 13.54
CA GLY A 142 -21.47 23.90 12.45
C GLY A 142 -20.73 22.73 11.76
N GLN A 143 -20.83 22.65 10.44
CA GLN A 143 -20.28 21.60 9.61
C GLN A 143 -18.73 21.52 9.69
N LYS A 144 -18.07 22.66 9.82
CA LYS A 144 -16.61 22.72 9.97
C LYS A 144 -16.16 21.98 11.22
N ARG A 145 -16.82 22.23 12.36
CA ARG A 145 -16.54 21.55 13.63
C ARG A 145 -16.72 20.04 13.52
N VAL A 146 -17.79 19.57 12.86
CA VAL A 146 -18.03 18.13 12.65
C VAL A 146 -16.91 17.49 11.84
N ARG A 147 -16.42 18.14 10.79
CA ARG A 147 -15.30 17.66 10.00
C ARG A 147 -14.00 17.55 10.81
N ILE A 148 -13.70 18.58 11.62
CA ILE A 148 -12.50 18.60 12.47
C ILE A 148 -12.58 17.51 13.54
N LEU A 149 -13.73 17.29 14.14
CA LEU A 149 -13.93 16.21 15.11
C LEU A 149 -13.70 14.82 14.50
N LYS A 150 -14.17 14.58 13.29
CA LYS A 150 -13.90 13.32 12.57
C LYS A 150 -12.40 13.11 12.29
N ARG A 151 -11.68 14.18 11.95
CA ARG A 151 -10.23 14.12 11.80
C ARG A 151 -9.53 13.82 13.12
N LEU A 152 -9.92 14.54 14.17
CA LEU A 152 -9.35 14.37 15.51
C LEU A 152 -9.56 12.94 16.03
N GLU A 153 -10.73 12.34 15.80
CA GLU A 153 -11.01 10.95 16.17
C GLU A 153 -10.01 9.97 15.54
N VAL A 154 -9.72 10.14 14.26
CA VAL A 154 -8.73 9.29 13.57
C VAL A 154 -7.31 9.53 14.08
N VAL A 155 -6.92 10.77 14.28
CA VAL A 155 -5.60 11.14 14.82
C VAL A 155 -5.40 10.56 16.22
N GLU A 156 -6.40 10.70 17.10
CA GLU A 156 -6.35 10.14 18.45
C GLU A 156 -6.29 8.61 18.45
N ALA A 157 -7.01 7.94 17.55
CA ALA A 157 -6.93 6.49 17.38
C ALA A 157 -5.53 6.03 17.05
N PHE A 158 -4.82 6.71 16.16
CA PHE A 158 -3.40 6.43 15.85
C PHE A 158 -2.48 6.75 17.05
N ARG A 159 -2.67 7.91 17.67
CA ARG A 159 -1.86 8.36 18.81
C ARG A 159 -1.93 7.41 20.00
N ILE A 160 -3.14 7.00 20.39
CA ILE A 160 -3.36 6.11 21.54
C ILE A 160 -2.89 4.68 21.24
N SER A 161 -3.12 4.17 20.04
CA SER A 161 -2.73 2.81 19.67
C SER A 161 -1.23 2.62 19.43
N GLY A 162 -0.49 3.71 19.23
CA GLY A 162 0.93 3.66 18.85
C GLY A 162 1.18 3.24 17.40
N ASN A 163 0.13 3.10 16.58
CA ASN A 163 0.26 2.83 15.15
C ASN A 163 0.72 4.11 14.41
N ARG A 164 1.51 3.90 13.36
CA ARG A 164 1.97 5.01 12.53
C ARG A 164 1.07 5.20 11.31
N PRO A 165 0.75 6.45 10.91
CA PRO A 165 -0.08 6.73 9.74
C PRO A 165 0.45 6.15 8.44
N GLU A 166 1.76 6.15 8.24
CA GLU A 166 2.41 5.60 7.04
C GLU A 166 2.19 4.09 6.85
N TRP A 167 1.78 3.36 7.87
CA TRP A 167 1.47 1.93 7.75
C TRP A 167 0.17 1.65 6.99
N MET A 168 -0.64 2.67 6.70
CA MET A 168 -1.75 2.55 5.76
C MET A 168 -1.30 2.36 4.30
N ILE A 169 -0.03 2.60 4.04
CA ILE A 169 0.64 2.29 2.77
C ILE A 169 1.51 1.06 2.99
N MET A 170 1.38 0.07 2.12
CA MET A 170 2.04 -1.22 2.26
C MET A 170 3.28 -1.31 1.40
N ASP A 171 4.39 -1.71 1.99
CA ASP A 171 5.63 -2.10 1.31
C ASP A 171 5.69 -3.62 1.11
N VAL A 172 4.97 -4.35 1.95
CA VAL A 172 4.88 -5.82 1.95
C VAL A 172 3.41 -6.22 2.00
N LEU A 173 3.01 -7.10 1.08
CA LEU A 173 1.65 -7.63 1.02
C LEU A 173 1.59 -8.99 1.71
N PRO A 174 0.73 -9.19 2.72
CA PRO A 174 0.53 -10.49 3.33
C PRO A 174 -0.20 -11.44 2.38
N VAL A 175 0.17 -12.72 2.41
CA VAL A 175 -0.44 -13.77 1.59
C VAL A 175 -1.15 -14.76 2.48
N LEU A 176 -2.43 -14.99 2.18
CA LEU A 176 -3.29 -15.91 2.92
C LEU A 176 -2.70 -17.33 2.92
N PRO A 177 -2.81 -18.09 4.02
CA PRO A 177 -2.34 -19.47 4.08
C PRO A 177 -2.90 -20.35 2.96
N PRO A 178 -2.12 -21.31 2.43
CA PRO A 178 -2.52 -22.10 1.26
C PRO A 178 -3.82 -22.88 1.42
N ASP A 179 -4.11 -23.42 2.61
CA ASP A 179 -5.33 -24.19 2.85
C ASP A 179 -6.60 -23.32 2.94
N LEU A 180 -6.44 -22.01 3.09
CA LEU A 180 -7.56 -21.04 3.03
C LEU A 180 -7.85 -20.55 1.59
N ARG A 181 -7.02 -20.93 0.62
CA ARG A 181 -7.20 -20.68 -0.82
C ARG A 181 -6.88 -21.96 -1.61
N PRO A 182 -7.62 -23.04 -1.39
CA PRO A 182 -7.25 -24.36 -1.86
C PRO A 182 -7.28 -24.48 -3.38
N MET A 183 -6.43 -25.36 -3.90
CA MET A 183 -6.49 -25.89 -5.25
C MET A 183 -6.77 -27.39 -5.13
N VAL A 184 -7.91 -27.84 -5.65
CA VAL A 184 -8.36 -29.24 -5.56
C VAL A 184 -8.44 -29.88 -6.93
N GLN A 185 -8.07 -31.15 -7.01
CA GLN A 185 -8.21 -31.93 -8.23
C GLN A 185 -9.61 -32.44 -8.38
N LEU A 186 -10.24 -32.19 -9.52
CA LEU A 186 -11.54 -32.73 -9.90
C LEU A 186 -11.38 -34.06 -10.63
N ASP A 187 -12.50 -34.82 -10.75
CA ASP A 187 -12.55 -36.00 -11.60
C ASP A 187 -12.16 -35.66 -13.05
N GLY A 188 -11.36 -36.51 -13.69
CA GLY A 188 -10.84 -36.26 -15.03
C GLY A 188 -9.55 -35.42 -15.13
N GLY A 189 -8.85 -35.21 -14.00
CA GLY A 189 -7.53 -34.56 -13.97
C GLY A 189 -7.55 -33.03 -14.07
N ARG A 190 -8.72 -32.40 -14.02
CA ARG A 190 -8.87 -30.94 -13.95
C ARG A 190 -8.68 -30.46 -12.51
N PHE A 191 -8.16 -29.23 -12.37
CA PHE A 191 -8.03 -28.56 -11.07
C PHE A 191 -9.07 -27.44 -10.96
N ALA A 192 -9.73 -27.38 -9.79
CA ALA A 192 -10.49 -26.20 -9.36
C ALA A 192 -9.64 -25.43 -8.35
N THR A 193 -9.55 -24.13 -8.52
CA THR A 193 -8.75 -23.27 -7.65
C THR A 193 -9.59 -22.11 -7.14
N SER A 194 -9.24 -21.59 -5.96
CA SER A 194 -9.82 -20.34 -5.47
C SER A 194 -9.43 -19.17 -6.38
N ASP A 195 -10.35 -18.22 -6.57
CA ASP A 195 -10.09 -16.99 -7.32
C ASP A 195 -8.96 -16.16 -6.70
N LEU A 196 -8.74 -16.27 -5.39
CA LEU A 196 -7.63 -15.63 -4.70
C LEU A 196 -6.26 -16.03 -5.27
N ASN A 197 -6.09 -17.26 -5.71
CA ASN A 197 -4.84 -17.72 -6.32
C ASN A 197 -4.56 -16.98 -7.63
N ASP A 198 -5.58 -16.69 -8.44
CA ASP A 198 -5.43 -15.90 -9.66
C ASP A 198 -5.10 -14.43 -9.34
N LEU A 199 -5.77 -13.85 -8.34
CA LEU A 199 -5.52 -12.48 -7.90
C LEU A 199 -4.06 -12.32 -7.38
N TYR A 200 -3.58 -13.23 -6.54
CA TYR A 200 -2.19 -13.23 -6.10
C TYR A 200 -1.20 -13.41 -7.26
N ARG A 201 -1.51 -14.30 -8.21
CA ARG A 201 -0.68 -14.48 -9.41
C ARG A 201 -0.56 -13.19 -10.22
N ARG A 202 -1.64 -12.44 -10.38
CA ARG A 202 -1.64 -11.13 -11.06
C ARG A 202 -0.74 -10.14 -10.33
N VAL A 203 -0.85 -10.05 -9.01
CA VAL A 203 0.03 -9.20 -8.19
C VAL A 203 1.49 -9.58 -8.37
N ILE A 204 1.83 -10.86 -8.24
CA ILE A 204 3.21 -11.35 -8.38
C ILE A 204 3.77 -11.02 -9.77
N ASN A 205 3.01 -11.26 -10.84
CA ASN A 205 3.44 -10.97 -12.20
C ASN A 205 3.68 -9.48 -12.43
N ARG A 206 2.79 -8.61 -11.95
CA ARG A 206 2.95 -7.15 -12.02
C ARG A 206 4.15 -6.68 -11.20
N ASN A 207 4.29 -7.20 -10.00
CA ASN A 207 5.41 -6.87 -9.12
C ASN A 207 6.77 -7.26 -9.73
N ASN A 208 6.89 -8.45 -10.27
CA ASN A 208 8.12 -8.91 -10.93
C ASN A 208 8.43 -8.09 -12.17
N ARG A 209 7.42 -7.75 -12.97
CA ARG A 209 7.58 -6.89 -14.14
C ARG A 209 8.03 -5.49 -13.75
N LEU A 210 7.44 -4.90 -12.73
CA LEU A 210 7.84 -3.58 -12.22
C LEU A 210 9.29 -3.60 -11.73
N ARG A 211 9.68 -4.61 -10.94
CA ARG A 211 11.06 -4.77 -10.45
C ARG A 211 12.05 -4.81 -11.60
N ARG A 212 11.75 -5.59 -12.64
CA ARG A 212 12.59 -5.68 -13.83
C ARG A 212 12.69 -4.36 -14.59
N LEU A 213 11.58 -3.62 -14.72
CA LEU A 213 11.57 -2.30 -15.37
C LEU A 213 12.43 -1.29 -14.59
N LEU A 214 12.38 -1.32 -13.27
CA LEU A 214 13.21 -0.47 -12.40
C LEU A 214 14.69 -0.82 -12.53
N GLU A 215 15.04 -2.11 -12.53
CA GLU A 215 16.43 -2.59 -12.73
C GLU A 215 17.02 -2.21 -14.09
N LEU A 216 16.20 -2.19 -15.13
CA LEU A 216 16.60 -1.83 -16.49
C LEU A 216 16.63 -0.33 -16.75
N GLY A 217 16.20 0.51 -15.79
CA GLY A 217 16.10 1.95 -15.97
C GLY A 217 15.09 2.34 -17.06
N ALA A 218 13.95 1.65 -17.14
CA ALA A 218 12.91 1.92 -18.14
C ALA A 218 12.40 3.38 -18.05
N PRO A 219 11.85 3.94 -19.16
CA PRO A 219 11.26 5.28 -19.17
C PRO A 219 10.20 5.46 -18.10
N ASP A 220 10.17 6.62 -17.47
CA ASP A 220 9.29 6.95 -16.35
C ASP A 220 7.81 6.69 -16.64
N ILE A 221 7.34 6.99 -17.85
CA ILE A 221 5.94 6.75 -18.26
C ILE A 221 5.56 5.26 -18.20
N ILE A 222 6.48 4.36 -18.55
CA ILE A 222 6.26 2.91 -18.50
C ILE A 222 6.26 2.44 -17.05
N VAL A 223 7.19 2.94 -16.23
CA VAL A 223 7.29 2.62 -14.81
C VAL A 223 6.03 3.08 -14.06
N ARG A 224 5.56 4.30 -14.30
CA ARG A 224 4.31 4.82 -13.70
C ARG A 224 3.10 3.96 -14.07
N ASN A 225 2.98 3.57 -15.32
CA ASN A 225 1.87 2.74 -15.76
C ASN A 225 1.90 1.37 -15.07
N GLU A 226 3.07 0.75 -14.91
CA GLU A 226 3.20 -0.53 -14.22
C GLU A 226 2.94 -0.39 -12.70
N LYS A 227 3.38 0.71 -12.08
CA LYS A 227 3.05 1.03 -10.68
C LYS A 227 1.54 1.18 -10.49
N ARG A 228 0.85 1.86 -11.41
CA ARG A 228 -0.61 1.99 -11.39
C ARG A 228 -1.30 0.63 -11.52
N MET A 229 -0.83 -0.22 -12.42
CA MET A 229 -1.38 -1.56 -12.61
C MET A 229 -1.13 -2.46 -11.40
N LEU A 230 0.00 -2.31 -10.72
CA LEU A 230 0.27 -3.01 -9.46
C LEU A 230 -0.70 -2.55 -8.35
N GLN A 231 -0.93 -1.24 -8.22
CA GLN A 231 -1.93 -0.69 -7.28
C GLN A 231 -3.31 -1.28 -7.55
N GLU A 232 -3.75 -1.30 -8.79
CA GLU A 232 -5.05 -1.87 -9.20
C GLU A 232 -5.13 -3.38 -8.93
N ALA A 233 -4.05 -4.13 -9.15
CA ALA A 233 -4.00 -5.56 -8.87
C ALA A 233 -4.12 -5.85 -7.37
N VAL A 234 -3.49 -5.05 -6.52
CA VAL A 234 -3.61 -5.17 -5.05
C VAL A 234 -5.00 -4.74 -4.58
N ASP A 235 -5.59 -3.71 -5.18
CA ASP A 235 -6.96 -3.27 -4.85
C ASP A 235 -8.01 -4.35 -5.13
N SER A 236 -7.71 -5.29 -6.01
CA SER A 236 -8.61 -6.41 -6.37
C SER A 236 -8.58 -7.58 -5.38
N LEU A 237 -7.60 -7.64 -4.48
CA LEU A 237 -7.52 -8.63 -3.42
C LEU A 237 -8.53 -8.31 -2.32
#